data_90dab0371eb1a456bb72ca0882b5eaea
#
_entry.id   90dab0371eb1a456bb72ca0882b5eaea
#
_cell.length_a   1.000
_cell.length_b   1.000
_cell.length_c   1.000
_cell.angle_alpha   90.00
_cell.angle_beta   90.00
_cell.angle_gamma   90.00
#
_symmetry.space_group_name_H-M   'P 1'
#
loop_
_entity.id
_entity.type
_entity.pdbx_description
1 polymer ?
#
loop_
_entity_poly.entity_id
_entity_poly.type
_entity_poly.pdbx_seq_one_letter_code
_entity_poly.pdbx_strand_id
1 'polypeptide(L)'
;MFVRTLAHIEEKFAGWFKQIKWINFGGGHLMTRKDYDIELLVNTLREFHNRYPWLKVIMEPGSAFGWQTGPLVAQVIDVVEDKGIKTAILNVSFSCHMPDCLEMPYHPAVRGAKTIEENIDYSIPYIYRLGANSCLSGDFMSAWQFDHELKIGENIVFEDMNHYTTVKTTMFNGISHPALAMVHETTNELEILREYGPNDYIERMD
;
A
#
# COMPACT_ATOMS: atom_id res chain seq x y z
N MET A 1 0.67 10.48 18.17
CA MET A 1 -0.31 11.28 17.39
C MET A 1 -1.70 11.25 18.05
N PHE A 2 -2.33 10.11 18.27
CA PHE A 2 -3.72 9.97 18.79
C PHE A 2 -3.96 10.71 20.11
N VAL A 3 -3.10 10.55 21.13
CA VAL A 3 -3.23 11.23 22.45
C VAL A 3 -3.38 12.75 22.30
N ARG A 4 -2.55 13.36 21.42
CA ARG A 4 -2.62 14.80 21.16
C ARG A 4 -3.92 15.20 20.46
N THR A 5 -4.37 14.41 19.50
CA THR A 5 -5.64 14.63 18.80
C THR A 5 -6.82 14.53 19.78
N LEU A 6 -6.82 13.50 20.64
CA LEU A 6 -7.85 13.30 21.66
C LEU A 6 -7.92 14.47 22.64
N ALA A 7 -6.78 14.98 23.10
CA ALA A 7 -6.73 16.14 23.97
C ALA A 7 -7.39 17.38 23.33
N HIS A 8 -7.13 17.63 22.04
CA HIS A 8 -7.81 18.72 21.31
C HIS A 8 -9.30 18.48 21.10
N ILE A 9 -9.73 17.23 20.91
CA ILE A 9 -11.14 16.88 20.81
C ILE A 9 -11.83 17.16 22.16
N GLU A 10 -11.25 16.75 23.25
CA GLU A 10 -11.79 17.01 24.59
C GLU A 10 -11.85 18.52 24.89
N GLU A 11 -10.77 19.25 24.61
CA GLU A 11 -10.72 20.70 24.79
C GLU A 11 -11.86 21.44 24.07
N LYS A 12 -12.11 21.05 22.81
CA LYS A 12 -13.06 21.78 21.95
C LYS A 12 -14.49 21.27 22.05
N PHE A 13 -14.69 19.97 22.31
CA PHE A 13 -15.99 19.32 22.14
C PHE A 13 -16.53 18.61 23.37
N ALA A 14 -15.80 18.53 24.50
CA ALA A 14 -16.29 17.83 25.69
C ALA A 14 -17.65 18.35 26.19
N GLY A 15 -17.97 19.63 26.01
CA GLY A 15 -19.27 20.19 26.32
C GLY A 15 -20.45 19.56 25.57
N TRP A 16 -20.19 18.96 24.42
CA TRP A 16 -21.20 18.29 23.58
C TRP A 16 -21.34 16.80 23.90
N PHE A 17 -20.41 16.18 24.62
CA PHE A 17 -20.37 14.73 24.83
C PHE A 17 -21.61 14.20 25.57
N LYS A 18 -22.28 15.00 26.35
CA LYS A 18 -23.55 14.62 27.01
C LYS A 18 -24.74 14.53 26.05
N GLN A 19 -24.60 15.09 24.83
CA GLN A 19 -25.68 15.14 23.83
C GLN A 19 -25.51 14.03 22.76
N ILE A 20 -24.40 13.30 22.78
CA ILE A 20 -24.10 12.24 21.83
C ILE A 20 -24.04 10.87 22.52
N LYS A 21 -24.29 9.82 21.77
CA LYS A 21 -24.28 8.43 22.26
C LYS A 21 -22.99 7.69 21.94
N TRP A 22 -22.27 8.15 20.95
CA TRP A 22 -21.03 7.56 20.48
C TRP A 22 -20.11 8.62 19.88
N ILE A 23 -18.82 8.28 19.85
CA ILE A 23 -17.78 9.02 19.15
C ILE A 23 -16.97 8.04 18.32
N ASN A 24 -16.66 8.43 17.08
CA ASN A 24 -15.82 7.66 16.18
C ASN A 24 -14.48 8.38 16.01
N PHE A 25 -13.40 7.71 16.38
CA PHE A 25 -12.03 8.24 16.24
C PHE A 25 -11.39 7.89 14.91
N GLY A 26 -12.14 7.27 13.99
CA GLY A 26 -11.70 6.92 12.65
C GLY A 26 -10.65 5.81 12.60
N GLY A 27 -9.91 5.80 11.51
CA GLY A 27 -8.88 4.82 11.21
C GLY A 27 -7.46 5.33 11.43
N GLY A 28 -6.51 4.74 10.69
CA GLY A 28 -5.09 5.11 10.73
C GLY A 28 -4.30 4.54 11.92
N HIS A 29 -4.93 3.71 12.74
CA HIS A 29 -4.28 3.02 13.86
C HIS A 29 -3.73 1.67 13.40
N LEU A 30 -2.45 1.63 13.01
CA LEU A 30 -1.77 0.42 12.55
C LEU A 30 -1.35 -0.48 13.73
N MET A 31 -2.34 -0.91 14.53
CA MET A 31 -2.12 -1.60 15.79
C MET A 31 -1.52 -3.01 15.65
N THR A 32 -1.46 -3.56 14.44
CA THR A 32 -0.81 -4.83 14.13
C THR A 32 0.68 -4.69 13.80
N ARG A 33 1.17 -3.46 13.62
CA ARG A 33 2.60 -3.22 13.42
C ARG A 33 3.39 -3.51 14.69
N LYS A 34 4.57 -4.10 14.54
CA LYS A 34 5.46 -4.45 15.66
C LYS A 34 5.94 -3.25 16.47
N ASP A 35 6.05 -2.07 15.84
CA ASP A 35 6.50 -0.81 16.45
C ASP A 35 5.35 0.06 16.95
N TYR A 36 4.09 -0.43 16.91
CA TYR A 36 2.93 0.31 17.39
C TYR A 36 2.78 0.13 18.91
N ASP A 37 2.68 1.25 19.63
CA ASP A 37 2.47 1.25 21.08
C ASP A 37 0.99 0.97 21.40
N ILE A 38 0.65 -0.32 21.49
CA ILE A 38 -0.70 -0.81 21.78
C ILE A 38 -1.10 -0.43 23.21
N GLU A 39 -0.16 -0.49 24.16
CA GLU A 39 -0.45 -0.19 25.57
C GLU A 39 -0.86 1.27 25.74
N LEU A 40 -0.16 2.19 25.06
CA LEU A 40 -0.52 3.60 25.05
C LEU A 40 -1.93 3.81 24.49
N LEU A 41 -2.29 3.14 23.39
CA LEU A 41 -3.63 3.23 22.81
C LEU A 41 -4.69 2.73 23.80
N VAL A 42 -4.50 1.54 24.34
CA VAL A 42 -5.46 0.92 25.29
C VAL A 42 -5.63 1.76 26.54
N ASN A 43 -4.55 2.26 27.13
CA ASN A 43 -4.61 3.10 28.30
C ASN A 43 -5.30 4.44 28.02
N THR A 44 -4.99 5.06 26.88
CA THR A 44 -5.65 6.30 26.44
C THR A 44 -7.17 6.12 26.29
N LEU A 45 -7.60 5.03 25.64
CA LEU A 45 -9.02 4.72 25.47
C LEU A 45 -9.71 4.38 26.80
N ARG A 46 -9.03 3.66 27.69
CA ARG A 46 -9.54 3.33 29.02
C ARG A 46 -9.74 4.58 29.87
N GLU A 47 -8.78 5.51 29.88
CA GLU A 47 -8.88 6.78 30.58
C GLU A 47 -9.99 7.65 29.99
N PHE A 48 -10.13 7.69 28.67
CA PHE A 48 -11.25 8.39 28.03
C PHE A 48 -12.60 7.79 28.44
N HIS A 49 -12.74 6.46 28.42
CA HIS A 49 -13.96 5.77 28.84
C HIS A 49 -14.27 6.05 30.32
N ASN A 50 -13.27 6.08 31.19
CA ASN A 50 -13.48 6.40 32.63
C ASN A 50 -14.00 7.83 32.82
N ARG A 51 -13.58 8.79 31.99
CA ARG A 51 -14.11 10.16 32.01
C ARG A 51 -15.53 10.28 31.45
N TYR A 52 -15.85 9.47 30.45
CA TYR A 52 -17.11 9.52 29.69
C TYR A 52 -17.75 8.14 29.56
N PRO A 53 -18.17 7.49 30.65
CA PRO A 53 -18.61 6.08 30.64
C PRO A 53 -19.91 5.83 29.85
N TRP A 54 -20.70 6.87 29.60
CA TRP A 54 -21.90 6.78 28.77
C TRP A 54 -21.63 6.80 27.28
N LEU A 55 -20.40 7.16 26.85
CA LEU A 55 -20.08 7.41 25.47
C LEU A 55 -19.45 6.16 24.85
N LYS A 56 -20.11 5.60 23.82
CA LYS A 56 -19.56 4.47 23.08
C LYS A 56 -18.44 4.97 22.17
N VAL A 57 -17.27 4.33 22.23
CA VAL A 57 -16.15 4.59 21.33
C VAL A 57 -16.20 3.64 20.16
N ILE A 58 -16.00 4.16 18.95
CA ILE A 58 -15.88 3.43 17.70
C ILE A 58 -14.52 3.79 17.07
N MET A 59 -13.88 2.82 16.46
CA MET A 59 -12.65 2.98 15.68
C MET A 59 -12.77 2.20 14.38
N GLU A 60 -12.05 2.62 13.34
CA GLU A 60 -12.08 2.02 11.99
C GLU A 60 -10.67 1.67 11.49
N PRO A 61 -9.93 0.78 12.16
CA PRO A 61 -8.51 0.51 11.86
C PRO A 61 -8.35 -0.44 10.65
N GLY A 62 -8.90 -0.09 9.49
CA GLY A 62 -8.94 -0.94 8.30
C GLY A 62 -7.57 -1.47 7.87
N SER A 63 -6.59 -0.59 7.64
CA SER A 63 -5.24 -0.98 7.21
C SER A 63 -4.50 -1.88 8.20
N ALA A 64 -4.85 -1.83 9.49
CA ALA A 64 -4.26 -2.72 10.49
C ALA A 64 -4.58 -4.20 10.23
N PHE A 65 -5.75 -4.51 9.67
CA PHE A 65 -6.14 -5.88 9.32
C PHE A 65 -5.54 -6.36 8.01
N GLY A 66 -5.28 -5.44 7.07
CA GLY A 66 -4.62 -5.75 5.79
C GLY A 66 -3.09 -5.66 5.83
N TRP A 67 -2.51 -5.25 6.96
CA TRP A 67 -1.08 -5.04 7.09
C TRP A 67 -0.28 -6.33 6.91
N GLN A 68 0.68 -6.33 5.96
CA GLN A 68 1.56 -7.45 5.65
C GLN A 68 0.82 -8.77 5.31
N THR A 69 -0.34 -8.69 4.69
CA THR A 69 -1.15 -9.86 4.31
C THR A 69 -0.89 -10.35 2.88
N GLY A 70 -0.26 -9.57 2.02
CA GLY A 70 0.09 -10.01 0.68
C GLY A 70 0.87 -8.98 -0.14
N PRO A 71 1.79 -9.45 -0.97
CA PRO A 71 2.52 -8.65 -1.94
C PRO A 71 1.78 -8.55 -3.28
N LEU A 72 2.22 -7.59 -4.11
CA LEU A 72 1.99 -7.59 -5.56
C LEU A 72 3.23 -8.14 -6.26
N VAL A 73 3.05 -9.18 -7.06
CA VAL A 73 4.14 -9.76 -7.87
C VAL A 73 4.01 -9.26 -9.29
N ALA A 74 5.06 -8.65 -9.80
CA ALA A 74 5.21 -8.18 -11.17
C ALA A 74 6.39 -8.88 -11.84
N GLN A 75 6.44 -8.84 -13.17
CA GLN A 75 7.55 -9.39 -13.95
C GLN A 75 8.19 -8.30 -14.80
N VAL A 76 9.51 -8.30 -14.86
CA VAL A 76 10.28 -7.45 -15.79
C VAL A 76 10.03 -7.92 -17.23
N ILE A 77 9.48 -7.03 -18.06
CA ILE A 77 9.19 -7.31 -19.47
C ILE A 77 10.22 -6.67 -20.40
N ASP A 78 10.92 -5.64 -19.93
CA ASP A 78 12.01 -5.00 -20.69
C ASP A 78 12.96 -4.26 -19.72
N VAL A 79 14.18 -3.99 -20.16
CA VAL A 79 15.15 -3.13 -19.46
C VAL A 79 15.73 -2.17 -20.48
N VAL A 80 15.48 -0.88 -20.26
CA VAL A 80 15.96 0.20 -21.13
C VAL A 80 16.91 1.12 -20.37
N GLU A 81 17.84 1.72 -21.09
CA GLU A 81 18.77 2.71 -20.54
C GLU A 81 18.72 3.99 -21.37
N ASP A 82 18.51 5.13 -20.73
CA ASP A 82 18.63 6.46 -21.33
C ASP A 82 19.40 7.37 -20.40
N LYS A 83 20.45 8.01 -20.94
CA LYS A 83 21.32 8.97 -20.22
C LYS A 83 21.86 8.44 -18.88
N GLY A 84 22.20 7.15 -18.85
CA GLY A 84 22.73 6.47 -17.67
C GLY A 84 21.67 6.06 -16.65
N ILE A 85 20.39 6.28 -16.93
CA ILE A 85 19.28 5.84 -16.07
C ILE A 85 18.75 4.51 -16.61
N LYS A 86 18.94 3.44 -15.85
CA LYS A 86 18.34 2.14 -16.15
C LYS A 86 16.90 2.09 -15.65
N THR A 87 15.99 1.67 -16.52
CA THR A 87 14.56 1.48 -16.20
C THR A 87 14.17 0.05 -16.51
N ALA A 88 13.75 -0.69 -15.52
CA ALA A 88 13.09 -1.98 -15.69
C ALA A 88 11.59 -1.74 -15.90
N ILE A 89 11.09 -2.12 -17.09
CA ILE A 89 9.67 -2.04 -17.43
C ILE A 89 8.98 -3.31 -16.91
N LEU A 90 7.88 -3.11 -16.18
CA LEU A 90 7.14 -4.18 -15.54
C LEU A 90 5.78 -4.42 -16.22
N ASN A 91 5.24 -5.62 -16.08
CA ASN A 91 3.88 -5.96 -16.53
C ASN A 91 2.78 -5.45 -15.59
N VAL A 92 3.06 -4.44 -14.79
CA VAL A 92 2.11 -3.73 -13.92
C VAL A 92 2.14 -2.24 -14.22
N SER A 93 1.19 -1.50 -13.67
CA SER A 93 1.13 -0.04 -13.76
C SER A 93 1.00 0.54 -12.35
N PHE A 94 1.82 1.53 -12.02
CA PHE A 94 1.69 2.23 -10.73
C PHE A 94 0.36 2.98 -10.64
N SER A 95 -0.05 3.64 -11.73
CA SER A 95 -1.31 4.37 -11.77
C SER A 95 -2.54 3.47 -11.75
N CYS A 96 -2.47 2.26 -12.33
CA CYS A 96 -3.59 1.32 -12.35
C CYS A 96 -3.65 0.41 -11.12
N HIS A 97 -2.49 -0.06 -10.63
CA HIS A 97 -2.42 -1.14 -9.65
C HIS A 97 -1.89 -0.71 -8.29
N MET A 98 -1.19 0.42 -8.22
CA MET A 98 -0.63 0.97 -6.99
C MET A 98 -0.87 2.49 -6.88
N PRO A 99 -2.12 2.98 -7.10
CA PRO A 99 -2.39 4.42 -7.12
C PRO A 99 -2.05 5.10 -5.79
N ASP A 100 -2.12 4.41 -4.66
CA ASP A 100 -1.74 4.94 -3.36
C ASP A 100 -0.29 5.41 -3.31
N CYS A 101 0.62 4.72 -4.03
CA CYS A 101 2.03 5.12 -4.10
C CYS A 101 2.22 6.49 -4.76
N LEU A 102 1.27 6.90 -5.61
CA LEU A 102 1.27 8.18 -6.30
C LEU A 102 0.44 9.25 -5.56
N GLU A 103 -0.72 8.87 -5.01
CA GLU A 103 -1.67 9.78 -4.34
C GLU A 103 -1.21 10.18 -2.92
N MET A 104 -0.61 9.26 -2.20
CA MET A 104 0.03 9.48 -0.89
C MET A 104 1.51 9.16 -1.01
N PRO A 105 2.31 9.99 -1.69
CA PRO A 105 3.60 9.58 -2.25
C PRO A 105 4.47 8.83 -1.26
N TYR A 106 4.64 7.53 -1.52
CA TYR A 106 5.57 6.68 -0.80
C TYR A 106 6.14 5.63 -1.76
N HIS A 107 7.36 5.19 -1.49
CA HIS A 107 7.97 4.08 -2.23
C HIS A 107 7.60 2.77 -1.56
N PRO A 108 6.91 1.86 -2.26
CA PRO A 108 6.65 0.53 -1.73
C PRO A 108 7.98 -0.22 -1.53
N ALA A 109 8.08 -0.98 -0.46
CA ALA A 109 9.23 -1.86 -0.29
C ALA A 109 9.24 -2.93 -1.38
N VAL A 110 10.41 -3.16 -1.97
CA VAL A 110 10.63 -4.23 -2.96
C VAL A 110 11.51 -5.29 -2.32
N ARG A 111 11.08 -6.54 -2.40
CA ARG A 111 11.81 -7.68 -1.83
C ARG A 111 13.19 -7.80 -2.48
N GLY A 112 14.23 -7.88 -1.64
CA GLY A 112 15.61 -7.99 -2.13
C GLY A 112 16.22 -6.69 -2.66
N ALA A 113 15.52 -5.55 -2.53
CA ALA A 113 16.04 -4.27 -2.96
C ALA A 113 15.97 -3.21 -1.85
N LYS A 114 16.86 -2.24 -1.92
CA LYS A 114 16.89 -1.09 -1.04
C LYS A 114 16.23 0.10 -1.75
N THR A 115 15.20 0.68 -1.15
CA THR A 115 14.59 1.94 -1.63
C THR A 115 15.55 3.12 -1.45
N ILE A 116 15.65 3.97 -2.48
CA ILE A 116 16.44 5.20 -2.47
C ILE A 116 15.48 6.36 -2.75
N GLU A 117 15.24 7.20 -1.75
CA GLU A 117 14.24 8.27 -1.82
C GLU A 117 14.86 9.61 -2.24
N GLU A 118 16.11 9.85 -1.87
CA GLU A 118 16.80 11.12 -2.11
C GLU A 118 18.20 10.91 -2.66
N ASN A 119 18.74 11.92 -3.37
CA ASN A 119 20.11 11.96 -3.88
C ASN A 119 20.49 10.72 -4.71
N ILE A 120 19.61 10.35 -5.65
CA ILE A 120 19.76 9.13 -6.46
C ILE A 120 20.98 9.29 -7.38
N ASP A 121 21.97 8.45 -7.17
CA ASP A 121 23.16 8.36 -8.03
C ASP A 121 23.07 7.09 -8.91
N TYR A 122 22.62 7.27 -10.13
CA TYR A 122 22.49 6.16 -11.11
C TYR A 122 23.84 5.63 -11.61
N SER A 123 24.98 6.22 -11.24
CA SER A 123 26.31 5.64 -11.56
C SER A 123 26.63 4.43 -10.65
N ILE A 124 25.91 4.30 -9.52
CA ILE A 124 26.05 3.14 -8.64
C ILE A 124 25.41 1.91 -9.32
N PRO A 125 26.09 0.74 -9.29
CA PRO A 125 25.58 -0.47 -9.92
C PRO A 125 24.20 -0.88 -9.40
N TYR A 126 23.39 -1.40 -10.32
CA TYR A 126 22.09 -2.03 -10.03
C TYR A 126 21.04 -1.09 -9.42
N ILE A 127 21.16 0.22 -9.63
CA ILE A 127 20.09 1.17 -9.35
C ILE A 127 19.17 1.25 -10.56
N TYR A 128 17.88 1.00 -10.31
CA TYR A 128 16.85 1.00 -11.32
C TYR A 128 15.69 1.93 -10.94
N ARG A 129 15.19 2.62 -11.94
CA ARG A 129 13.83 3.10 -11.97
C ARG A 129 12.91 1.93 -12.35
N LEU A 130 11.78 1.75 -11.72
CA LEU A 130 10.78 0.78 -12.12
C LEU A 130 9.70 1.50 -12.91
N GLY A 131 9.52 1.09 -14.16
CA GLY A 131 8.55 1.64 -15.09
C GLY A 131 7.37 0.70 -15.28
N ALA A 132 6.27 1.26 -15.71
CA ALA A 132 5.03 0.55 -15.96
C ALA A 132 4.76 0.35 -17.46
N ASN A 133 3.71 -0.41 -17.76
CA ASN A 133 3.30 -0.75 -19.13
C ASN A 133 2.12 0.10 -19.65
N SER A 134 1.77 1.21 -18.96
CA SER A 134 0.74 2.12 -19.45
C SER A 134 1.28 3.16 -20.43
N CYS A 135 0.38 3.90 -21.11
CA CYS A 135 0.77 4.99 -22.00
C CYS A 135 1.21 6.26 -21.26
N LEU A 136 1.08 6.31 -19.93
CA LEU A 136 1.44 7.48 -19.13
C LEU A 136 2.95 7.59 -19.00
N SER A 137 3.53 8.65 -19.53
CA SER A 137 4.98 8.89 -19.43
C SER A 137 5.51 9.02 -18.00
N GLY A 138 4.64 9.36 -17.06
CA GLY A 138 4.93 9.44 -15.62
C GLY A 138 4.62 8.18 -14.83
N ASP A 139 4.24 7.08 -15.48
CA ASP A 139 3.91 5.82 -14.81
C ASP A 139 5.18 5.03 -14.45
N PHE A 140 5.98 5.60 -13.59
CA PHE A 140 7.20 5.01 -13.05
C PHE A 140 7.49 5.56 -11.66
N MET A 141 8.32 4.86 -10.91
CA MET A 141 8.88 5.34 -9.65
C MET A 141 10.40 5.13 -9.62
N SER A 142 11.10 5.97 -8.89
CA SER A 142 12.55 5.91 -8.64
C SER A 142 12.81 5.97 -7.14
N ALA A 143 13.81 5.31 -6.63
CA ALA A 143 14.63 4.28 -7.27
C ALA A 143 14.85 3.15 -6.26
N TRP A 144 15.24 2.00 -6.78
CA TRP A 144 15.62 0.86 -5.94
C TRP A 144 17.01 0.37 -6.36
N GLN A 145 17.84 0.04 -5.37
CA GLN A 145 19.10 -0.63 -5.56
C GLN A 145 18.93 -2.12 -5.28
N PHE A 146 19.23 -2.93 -6.29
CA PHE A 146 19.29 -4.39 -6.20
C PHE A 146 20.74 -4.83 -5.92
N ASP A 147 20.92 -6.11 -5.59
CA ASP A 147 22.23 -6.72 -5.40
C ASP A 147 22.79 -7.36 -6.69
N HIS A 148 22.01 -7.34 -7.76
CA HIS A 148 22.33 -7.92 -9.07
C HIS A 148 21.70 -7.12 -10.23
N GLU A 149 22.06 -7.47 -11.45
CA GLU A 149 21.49 -6.92 -12.66
C GLU A 149 20.12 -7.56 -12.94
N LEU A 150 19.07 -6.73 -13.08
CA LEU A 150 17.72 -7.21 -13.42
C LEU A 150 17.65 -7.73 -14.84
N LYS A 151 16.91 -8.83 -15.02
CA LYS A 151 16.73 -9.50 -16.31
C LYS A 151 15.26 -9.60 -16.70
N ILE A 152 14.99 -9.61 -18.00
CA ILE A 152 13.65 -9.89 -18.52
C ILE A 152 13.18 -11.26 -18.02
N GLY A 153 11.94 -11.32 -17.53
CA GLY A 153 11.35 -12.51 -16.95
C GLY A 153 11.53 -12.61 -15.42
N GLU A 154 12.34 -11.74 -14.83
CA GLU A 154 12.56 -11.73 -13.38
C GLU A 154 11.34 -11.15 -12.63
N ASN A 155 11.03 -11.72 -11.48
CA ASN A 155 9.92 -11.26 -10.67
C ASN A 155 10.35 -10.14 -9.71
N ILE A 156 9.57 -9.06 -9.70
CA ILE A 156 9.65 -7.96 -8.75
C ILE A 156 8.49 -8.10 -7.77
N VAL A 157 8.79 -8.14 -6.49
CA VAL A 157 7.79 -8.34 -5.42
C VAL A 157 7.66 -7.06 -4.62
N PHE A 158 6.56 -6.34 -4.81
CA PHE A 158 6.20 -5.19 -4.01
C PHE A 158 5.51 -5.67 -2.74
N GLU A 159 6.09 -5.37 -1.59
CA GLU A 159 5.57 -5.81 -0.30
C GLU A 159 4.35 -5.00 0.14
N ASP A 160 3.49 -5.64 0.91
CA ASP A 160 2.35 -5.01 1.58
C ASP A 160 1.35 -4.31 0.64
N MET A 161 0.97 -5.01 -0.44
CA MET A 161 0.08 -4.48 -1.48
C MET A 161 -1.37 -5.02 -1.41
N ASN A 162 -1.76 -5.68 -0.31
CA ASN A 162 -3.08 -6.32 -0.20
C ASN A 162 -4.08 -5.52 0.64
N HIS A 163 -4.14 -4.20 0.47
CA HIS A 163 -5.15 -3.33 1.13
C HIS A 163 -5.71 -2.31 0.14
N TYR A 164 -5.45 -1.01 0.30
CA TYR A 164 -5.97 0.01 -0.62
C TYR A 164 -5.51 -0.19 -2.07
N THR A 165 -4.31 -0.65 -2.30
CA THR A 165 -3.81 -0.95 -3.64
C THR A 165 -4.68 -1.98 -4.37
N THR A 166 -5.12 -3.04 -3.69
CA THR A 166 -6.02 -4.04 -4.30
C THR A 166 -7.39 -3.47 -4.65
N VAL A 167 -8.01 -2.66 -3.77
CA VAL A 167 -9.38 -2.17 -3.97
C VAL A 167 -9.48 -0.91 -4.83
N LYS A 168 -8.37 -0.21 -5.05
CA LYS A 168 -8.29 1.00 -5.89
C LYS A 168 -7.80 0.72 -7.30
N THR A 169 -7.58 -0.53 -7.69
CA THR A 169 -7.10 -0.89 -9.03
C THR A 169 -8.06 -0.47 -10.12
N THR A 170 -7.52 -0.10 -11.27
CA THR A 170 -8.27 0.26 -12.48
C THR A 170 -7.74 -0.52 -13.67
N MET A 171 -8.51 -0.53 -14.76
CA MET A 171 -8.11 -1.13 -16.05
C MET A 171 -7.84 -0.05 -17.10
N PHE A 172 -7.28 1.07 -16.70
CA PHE A 172 -6.93 2.14 -17.62
C PHE A 172 -6.03 1.61 -18.76
N ASN A 173 -6.23 2.05 -19.99
CA ASN A 173 -5.61 1.55 -21.21
C ASN A 173 -5.89 0.06 -21.54
N GLY A 174 -6.87 -0.58 -20.93
CA GLY A 174 -7.14 -2.00 -21.09
C GLY A 174 -6.11 -2.90 -20.39
N ILE A 175 -5.32 -2.36 -19.45
CA ILE A 175 -4.41 -3.14 -18.62
C ILE A 175 -5.26 -3.97 -17.66
N SER A 176 -5.10 -5.29 -17.68
CA SER A 176 -5.85 -6.20 -16.79
C SER A 176 -5.47 -6.00 -15.34
N HIS A 177 -6.44 -6.14 -14.44
CA HIS A 177 -6.14 -6.24 -13.02
C HIS A 177 -5.17 -7.39 -12.74
N PRO A 178 -4.30 -7.29 -11.73
CA PRO A 178 -3.53 -8.42 -11.23
C PRO A 178 -4.47 -9.55 -10.79
N ALA A 179 -4.07 -10.80 -11.06
CA ALA A 179 -4.80 -11.94 -10.53
C ALA A 179 -4.82 -11.91 -9.00
N LEU A 180 -5.93 -12.33 -8.41
CA LEU A 180 -6.03 -12.55 -6.97
C LEU A 180 -5.66 -14.00 -6.65
N ALA A 181 -4.71 -14.17 -5.75
CA ALA A 181 -4.23 -15.48 -5.35
C ALA A 181 -4.09 -15.57 -3.83
N MET A 182 -4.12 -16.77 -3.33
CA MET A 182 -3.90 -17.12 -1.93
C MET A 182 -2.80 -18.16 -1.81
N VAL A 183 -1.91 -17.99 -0.84
CA VAL A 183 -0.93 -19.01 -0.48
C VAL A 183 -1.42 -19.72 0.78
N HIS A 184 -1.55 -21.04 0.73
CA HIS A 184 -1.92 -21.87 1.86
C HIS A 184 -0.74 -22.03 2.82
N GLU A 185 -0.87 -21.54 4.05
CA GLU A 185 0.22 -21.53 5.04
C GLU A 185 0.82 -22.92 5.34
N THR A 186 -0.02 -23.95 5.30
CA THR A 186 0.41 -25.32 5.66
C THR A 186 1.05 -26.08 4.51
N THR A 187 0.56 -25.90 3.28
CA THR A 187 1.03 -26.63 2.09
C THR A 187 1.98 -25.81 1.23
N ASN A 188 1.99 -24.50 1.42
CA ASN A 188 2.69 -23.55 0.58
C ASN A 188 2.22 -23.54 -0.89
N GLU A 189 1.01 -24.08 -1.13
CA GLU A 189 0.39 -24.11 -2.45
C GLU A 189 -0.22 -22.75 -2.78
N LEU A 190 -0.07 -22.35 -4.04
CA LEU A 190 -0.68 -21.15 -4.59
C LEU A 190 -2.03 -21.52 -5.21
N GLU A 191 -3.11 -20.91 -4.72
CA GLU A 191 -4.44 -20.97 -5.30
C GLU A 191 -4.79 -19.68 -6.00
N ILE A 192 -5.16 -19.74 -7.28
CA ILE A 192 -5.67 -18.58 -8.02
C ILE A 192 -7.17 -18.45 -7.73
N LEU A 193 -7.54 -17.37 -7.03
CA LEU A 193 -8.93 -17.09 -6.67
C LEU A 193 -9.70 -16.43 -7.82
N ARG A 194 -9.02 -15.57 -8.58
CA ARG A 194 -9.59 -14.86 -9.74
C ARG A 194 -8.51 -14.42 -10.70
N GLU A 195 -8.77 -14.61 -11.97
CA GLU A 195 -8.06 -13.99 -13.08
C GLU A 195 -8.94 -12.96 -13.78
N TYR A 196 -8.33 -11.98 -14.39
CA TYR A 196 -9.01 -10.92 -15.13
C TYR A 196 -8.54 -10.91 -16.58
N GLY A 197 -9.48 -10.70 -17.49
CA GLY A 197 -9.21 -10.73 -18.93
C GLY A 197 -9.89 -9.57 -19.65
N PRO A 198 -9.82 -9.58 -21.01
CA PRO A 198 -10.42 -8.52 -21.84
C PRO A 198 -11.93 -8.33 -21.60
N ASN A 199 -12.66 -9.41 -21.26
CA ASN A 199 -14.11 -9.34 -21.02
C ASN A 199 -14.43 -8.47 -19.79
N ASP A 200 -13.62 -8.53 -18.72
CA ASP A 200 -13.82 -7.68 -17.52
C ASP A 200 -13.72 -6.18 -17.88
N TYR A 201 -12.91 -5.83 -18.89
CA TYR A 201 -12.80 -4.47 -19.39
C TYR A 201 -14.00 -4.09 -20.27
N ILE A 202 -14.41 -4.98 -21.19
CA ILE A 202 -15.51 -4.76 -22.14
C ILE A 202 -16.83 -4.60 -21.39
N GLU A 203 -17.14 -5.52 -20.46
CA GLU A 203 -18.38 -5.48 -19.65
C GLU A 203 -18.54 -4.18 -18.82
N ARG A 204 -17.44 -3.51 -18.53
CA ARG A 204 -17.49 -2.20 -17.87
C ARG A 204 -17.89 -1.06 -18.81
N MET A 205 -17.68 -1.23 -20.11
CA MET A 205 -17.91 -0.18 -21.11
C MET A 205 -19.31 -0.22 -21.72
N ASP A 206 -20.05 -1.31 -21.50
CA ASP A 206 -21.45 -1.51 -21.90
C ASP A 206 -22.40 -0.99 -20.79
#